data_7de28108413c2545bccd7930929cdb58
#
_entry.id   7de28108413c2545bccd7930929cdb58
#
_cell.length_a   1.000
_cell.length_b   1.000
_cell.length_c   1.000
_cell.angle_alpha   90.00
_cell.angle_beta   90.00
_cell.angle_gamma   90.00
#
_symmetry.space_group_name_H-M   'P 1'
#
loop_
_entity.id
_entity.type
_entity.pdbx_description
1 polymer ?
#
loop_
_entity_poly.entity_id
_entity_poly.type
_entity_poly.pdbx_seq_one_letter_code
_entity_poly.pdbx_strand_id
1 'polypeptide(L)'
;MTTATTSDSTPTPTLPGGTWTMGDLTVTRFGYGAMQLAGPGVMGPPADHDGALAVLREAVRLGITHIDTADAYGPHVTNRLIREALHPYPGPLHVVTKVGAHRDADGGWPPAREPDDLRRAVDANLETLGVDTLDLVNLRLGDATGPRPGSLATAYETLVELQEQGLIRHLGLSNATPEQIAEAETIAPFVCVQNLYNLAHRQDDDLVDRLAGQGVAYVPFFPLGGFTPLQSATLSAVAERRGVRPMAVALAWLLRRSPNILLIPGTSSVAHLRENVAGASLDLTEEDLAALDTIGR
;
A
#
# COMPACT_ATOMS: atom_id res chain seq x y z
N MET A 1 12.63 -14.21 -49.13
CA MET A 1 11.62 -13.23 -48.68
C MET A 1 11.40 -13.46 -47.18
N THR A 2 12.06 -12.66 -46.37
CA THR A 2 12.00 -12.77 -44.89
C THR A 2 10.96 -11.75 -44.41
N THR A 3 9.82 -12.24 -43.96
CA THR A 3 8.78 -11.39 -43.37
C THR A 3 9.22 -10.96 -41.96
N ALA A 4 9.53 -9.69 -41.82
CA ALA A 4 9.75 -9.07 -40.49
C ALA A 4 8.39 -8.93 -39.81
N THR A 5 8.19 -9.67 -38.72
CA THR A 5 7.09 -9.48 -37.78
C THR A 5 7.40 -8.23 -36.96
N THR A 6 6.75 -7.13 -37.28
CA THR A 6 6.70 -5.95 -36.42
C THR A 6 5.87 -6.30 -35.17
N SER A 7 6.53 -6.40 -34.02
CA SER A 7 5.85 -6.45 -32.72
C SER A 7 5.20 -5.08 -32.49
N ASP A 8 3.88 -5.04 -32.58
CA ASP A 8 3.05 -3.88 -32.26
C ASP A 8 3.05 -3.73 -30.72
N SER A 9 4.08 -3.06 -30.19
CA SER A 9 4.14 -2.69 -28.78
C SER A 9 3.26 -1.46 -28.57
N THR A 10 1.98 -1.69 -28.29
CA THR A 10 1.10 -0.64 -27.76
C THR A 10 1.79 -0.08 -26.49
N PRO A 11 2.06 1.23 -26.41
CA PRO A 11 2.69 1.80 -25.21
C PRO A 11 1.81 1.52 -24.01
N THR A 12 2.37 0.92 -22.96
CA THR A 12 1.68 0.72 -21.68
C THR A 12 1.24 2.09 -21.20
N PRO A 13 -0.05 2.29 -20.86
CA PRO A 13 -0.51 3.58 -20.39
C PRO A 13 0.27 4.00 -19.16
N THR A 14 0.82 5.20 -19.17
CA THR A 14 1.56 5.75 -18.03
C THR A 14 0.56 6.00 -16.89
N LEU A 15 0.72 5.28 -15.78
CA LEU A 15 -0.13 5.46 -14.60
C LEU A 15 0.12 6.82 -13.93
N PRO A 16 -0.88 7.36 -13.22
CA PRO A 16 -0.76 8.62 -12.48
C PRO A 16 0.45 8.61 -11.53
N GLY A 17 1.18 9.70 -11.49
CA GLY A 17 2.33 9.89 -10.63
C GLY A 17 3.64 9.25 -11.11
N GLY A 18 3.61 8.43 -12.17
CA GLY A 18 4.81 7.74 -12.67
C GLY A 18 5.29 6.61 -11.74
N THR A 19 6.61 6.51 -11.55
CA THR A 19 7.24 5.43 -10.79
C THR A 19 8.08 5.96 -9.62
N TRP A 20 8.38 5.08 -8.66
CA TRP A 20 9.30 5.27 -7.56
C TRP A 20 10.13 4.00 -7.34
N THR A 21 11.35 4.14 -6.80
CA THR A 21 12.20 2.99 -6.50
C THR A 21 12.30 2.79 -4.99
N MET A 22 11.89 1.61 -4.51
CA MET A 22 12.02 1.16 -3.13
C MET A 22 13.19 0.15 -3.05
N GLY A 23 14.34 0.56 -2.55
CA GLY A 23 15.56 -0.23 -2.68
C GLY A 23 15.93 -0.41 -4.16
N ASP A 24 15.80 -1.61 -4.71
CA ASP A 24 15.99 -1.91 -6.12
C ASP A 24 14.67 -2.30 -6.85
N LEU A 25 13.51 -2.14 -6.16
CA LEU A 25 12.18 -2.40 -6.71
C LEU A 25 11.61 -1.12 -7.34
N THR A 26 11.51 -1.07 -8.66
CA THR A 26 10.83 0.03 -9.35
C THR A 26 9.34 -0.26 -9.46
N VAL A 27 8.51 0.55 -8.80
CA VAL A 27 7.06 0.39 -8.73
C VAL A 27 6.33 1.60 -9.27
N THR A 28 5.10 1.39 -9.73
CA THR A 28 4.18 2.49 -10.05
C THR A 28 3.74 3.19 -8.76
N ARG A 29 3.71 4.53 -8.75
CA ARG A 29 3.25 5.31 -7.60
C ARG A 29 1.76 5.14 -7.33
N PHE A 30 1.01 4.72 -8.32
CA PHE A 30 -0.36 4.24 -8.16
C PHE A 30 -0.33 2.72 -8.04
N GLY A 31 -0.50 2.21 -6.83
CA GLY A 31 -0.60 0.80 -6.49
C GLY A 31 -2.03 0.35 -6.22
N TYR A 32 -2.18 -0.86 -5.70
CA TYR A 32 -3.45 -1.45 -5.33
C TYR A 32 -3.41 -2.06 -3.92
N GLY A 33 -4.36 -1.69 -3.06
CA GLY A 33 -4.53 -2.26 -1.71
C GLY A 33 -5.53 -3.42 -1.71
N ALA A 34 -5.08 -4.60 -1.28
CA ALA A 34 -5.88 -5.83 -1.33
C ALA A 34 -6.85 -6.03 -0.15
N MET A 35 -6.81 -5.18 0.89
CA MET A 35 -7.61 -5.36 2.12
C MET A 35 -9.11 -5.51 1.85
N GLN A 36 -9.65 -4.81 0.85
CA GLN A 36 -11.07 -4.85 0.45
C GLN A 36 -11.48 -6.16 -0.24
N LEU A 37 -10.53 -7.07 -0.52
CA LEU A 37 -10.80 -8.38 -1.12
C LEU A 37 -11.17 -9.43 -0.06
N ALA A 38 -10.95 -9.16 1.23
CA ALA A 38 -11.48 -10.01 2.30
C ALA A 38 -12.97 -9.73 2.54
N GLY A 39 -13.62 -10.65 3.20
CA GLY A 39 -15.03 -10.51 3.61
C GLY A 39 -15.27 -9.36 4.59
N PRO A 40 -16.53 -9.16 5.04
CA PRO A 40 -16.88 -8.09 5.97
C PRO A 40 -16.00 -8.06 7.22
N GLY A 41 -15.62 -6.85 7.66
CA GLY A 41 -14.71 -6.68 8.79
C GLY A 41 -13.27 -7.18 8.51
N VAL A 42 -12.90 -7.36 7.25
CA VAL A 42 -11.60 -7.96 6.84
C VAL A 42 -11.46 -9.40 7.37
N MET A 43 -12.56 -10.16 7.39
CA MET A 43 -12.61 -11.56 7.85
C MET A 43 -13.25 -12.46 6.81
N GLY A 44 -12.68 -13.65 6.63
CA GLY A 44 -13.18 -14.66 5.70
C GLY A 44 -13.06 -14.28 4.22
N PRO A 45 -13.62 -15.14 3.35
CA PRO A 45 -13.58 -14.93 1.90
C PRO A 45 -14.52 -13.80 1.46
N PRO A 46 -14.28 -13.19 0.28
CA PRO A 46 -15.21 -12.26 -0.33
C PRO A 46 -16.54 -12.95 -0.70
N ALA A 47 -17.62 -12.17 -0.75
CA ALA A 47 -18.89 -12.66 -1.25
C ALA A 47 -18.88 -12.96 -2.76
N ASP A 48 -18.04 -12.23 -3.52
CA ASP A 48 -17.82 -12.41 -4.96
C ASP A 48 -16.34 -12.77 -5.21
N HIS A 49 -16.05 -14.05 -5.24
CA HIS A 49 -14.71 -14.58 -5.47
C HIS A 49 -14.19 -14.24 -6.89
N ASP A 50 -15.01 -14.42 -7.91
CA ASP A 50 -14.62 -14.16 -9.29
C ASP A 50 -14.40 -12.67 -9.53
N GLY A 51 -15.20 -11.80 -8.92
CA GLY A 51 -14.98 -10.36 -8.90
C GLY A 51 -13.68 -9.96 -8.24
N ALA A 52 -13.29 -10.62 -7.14
CA ALA A 52 -12.01 -10.39 -6.48
C ALA A 52 -10.82 -10.78 -7.37
N LEU A 53 -10.90 -11.90 -8.09
CA LEU A 53 -9.88 -12.27 -9.07
C LEU A 53 -9.83 -11.32 -10.27
N ALA A 54 -11.00 -10.88 -10.74
CA ALA A 54 -11.11 -9.96 -11.87
C ALA A 54 -10.47 -8.60 -11.57
N VAL A 55 -10.65 -8.05 -10.36
CA VAL A 55 -10.04 -6.75 -10.01
C VAL A 55 -8.53 -6.84 -9.89
N LEU A 56 -7.97 -7.94 -9.38
CA LEU A 56 -6.53 -8.18 -9.33
C LEU A 56 -5.92 -8.26 -10.73
N ARG A 57 -6.54 -9.03 -11.63
CA ARG A 57 -6.11 -9.13 -13.03
C ARG A 57 -6.20 -7.78 -13.75
N GLU A 58 -7.24 -7.02 -13.48
CA GLU A 58 -7.41 -5.68 -14.05
C GLU A 58 -6.34 -4.70 -13.53
N ALA A 59 -5.96 -4.77 -12.25
CA ALA A 59 -4.88 -3.94 -11.72
C ALA A 59 -3.58 -4.13 -12.51
N VAL A 60 -3.19 -5.39 -12.73
CA VAL A 60 -2.00 -5.72 -13.55
C VAL A 60 -2.19 -5.29 -15.01
N ARG A 61 -3.38 -5.50 -15.60
CA ARG A 61 -3.68 -5.08 -16.98
C ARG A 61 -3.57 -3.56 -17.17
N LEU A 62 -3.90 -2.77 -16.14
CA LEU A 62 -3.74 -1.32 -16.13
C LEU A 62 -2.28 -0.88 -15.97
N GLY A 63 -1.35 -1.80 -15.71
CA GLY A 63 0.07 -1.53 -15.52
C GLY A 63 0.46 -1.26 -14.07
N ILE A 64 -0.39 -1.55 -13.09
CA ILE A 64 -0.03 -1.46 -11.66
C ILE A 64 1.01 -2.54 -11.36
N THR A 65 2.13 -2.12 -10.76
CA THR A 65 3.25 -2.99 -10.39
C THR A 65 3.49 -3.06 -8.88
N HIS A 66 2.58 -2.49 -8.07
CA HIS A 66 2.64 -2.46 -6.61
C HIS A 66 1.31 -2.93 -6.03
N ILE A 67 1.29 -4.13 -5.42
CA ILE A 67 0.13 -4.65 -4.67
C ILE A 67 0.49 -4.73 -3.19
N ASP A 68 -0.32 -4.08 -2.35
CA ASP A 68 -0.20 -4.11 -0.88
C ASP A 68 -1.20 -5.09 -0.29
N THR A 69 -0.72 -6.03 0.53
CA THR A 69 -1.51 -7.04 1.23
C THR A 69 -1.09 -7.19 2.69
N ALA A 70 -1.60 -8.16 3.39
CA ALA A 70 -1.14 -8.70 4.67
C ALA A 70 -1.67 -10.12 4.86
N ASP A 71 -0.92 -10.98 5.53
CA ASP A 71 -1.36 -12.32 5.93
C ASP A 71 -2.58 -12.29 6.83
N ALA A 72 -2.72 -11.25 7.64
CA ALA A 72 -3.85 -11.02 8.53
C ALA A 72 -5.17 -10.67 7.80
N TYR A 73 -5.15 -10.41 6.48
CA TYR A 73 -6.37 -10.08 5.75
C TYR A 73 -7.15 -11.35 5.40
N GLY A 74 -8.24 -11.57 6.16
CA GLY A 74 -9.18 -12.61 5.98
C GLY A 74 -9.00 -13.97 6.69
N PRO A 75 -8.09 -14.30 7.63
CA PRO A 75 -6.63 -14.44 7.50
C PRO A 75 -6.21 -15.25 6.26
N HIS A 76 -5.12 -14.85 5.65
CA HIS A 76 -4.52 -15.46 4.44
C HIS A 76 -5.40 -15.43 3.19
N VAL A 77 -6.63 -14.91 3.26
CA VAL A 77 -7.58 -14.91 2.13
C VAL A 77 -7.03 -14.06 0.98
N THR A 78 -6.60 -12.84 1.26
CA THR A 78 -6.12 -11.94 0.20
C THR A 78 -4.84 -12.44 -0.46
N ASN A 79 -3.91 -13.03 0.29
CA ASN A 79 -2.70 -13.63 -0.25
C ASN A 79 -3.05 -14.79 -1.22
N ARG A 80 -3.97 -15.66 -0.83
CA ARG A 80 -4.43 -16.76 -1.70
C ARG A 80 -5.12 -16.27 -2.96
N LEU A 81 -5.95 -15.22 -2.86
CA LEU A 81 -6.58 -14.59 -4.02
C LEU A 81 -5.54 -13.97 -4.97
N ILE A 82 -4.52 -13.28 -4.42
CA ILE A 82 -3.42 -12.73 -5.21
C ILE A 82 -2.68 -13.85 -5.94
N ARG A 83 -2.34 -14.94 -5.24
CA ARG A 83 -1.70 -16.11 -5.84
C ARG A 83 -2.58 -16.73 -6.93
N GLU A 84 -3.85 -16.98 -6.67
CA GLU A 84 -4.77 -17.59 -7.63
C GLU A 84 -4.97 -16.72 -8.88
N ALA A 85 -5.06 -15.41 -8.70
CA ALA A 85 -5.28 -14.49 -9.81
C ALA A 85 -4.05 -14.28 -10.69
N LEU A 86 -2.83 -14.24 -10.08
CA LEU A 86 -1.65 -13.63 -10.69
C LEU A 86 -0.42 -14.55 -10.74
N HIS A 87 -0.41 -15.70 -10.06
CA HIS A 87 0.75 -16.59 -10.12
C HIS A 87 0.75 -17.44 -11.41
N PRO A 88 1.89 -17.61 -12.12
CA PRO A 88 3.19 -16.98 -11.84
C PRO A 88 3.15 -15.46 -12.04
N TYR A 89 3.75 -14.73 -11.08
CA TYR A 89 3.68 -13.28 -11.09
C TYR A 89 4.40 -12.67 -12.30
N PRO A 90 3.81 -11.68 -12.98
CA PRO A 90 4.50 -10.98 -14.08
C PRO A 90 5.74 -10.24 -13.54
N GLY A 91 6.83 -10.23 -14.31
CA GLY A 91 8.14 -9.74 -13.88
C GLY A 91 8.21 -8.37 -13.20
N PRO A 92 7.42 -7.35 -13.61
CA PRO A 92 7.46 -6.05 -12.94
C PRO A 92 6.54 -5.93 -11.72
N LEU A 93 5.78 -6.98 -11.35
CA LEU A 93 4.84 -6.93 -10.24
C LEU A 93 5.56 -7.25 -8.92
N HIS A 94 5.41 -6.37 -7.94
CA HIS A 94 5.90 -6.53 -6.58
C HIS A 94 4.74 -6.59 -5.59
N VAL A 95 4.80 -7.59 -4.68
CA VAL A 95 3.81 -7.77 -3.63
C VAL A 95 4.41 -7.37 -2.29
N VAL A 96 3.84 -6.34 -1.69
CA VAL A 96 4.22 -5.84 -0.36
C VAL A 96 3.29 -6.41 0.68
N THR A 97 3.83 -7.03 1.72
CA THR A 97 3.03 -7.60 2.81
C THR A 97 3.36 -6.99 4.17
N LYS A 98 2.65 -7.40 5.20
CA LYS A 98 2.82 -6.93 6.57
C LYS A 98 2.83 -8.11 7.54
N VAL A 99 3.65 -7.98 8.60
CA VAL A 99 3.68 -8.88 9.75
C VAL A 99 3.62 -8.06 11.05
N GLY A 100 3.42 -8.69 12.19
CA GLY A 100 3.41 -8.04 13.51
C GLY A 100 2.03 -7.85 14.12
N ALA A 101 0.98 -8.34 13.46
CA ALA A 101 -0.36 -8.47 14.03
C ALA A 101 -1.04 -9.73 13.45
N HIS A 102 -1.93 -10.35 14.19
CA HIS A 102 -2.78 -11.42 13.70
C HIS A 102 -4.26 -11.08 13.86
N ARG A 103 -5.15 -11.93 13.38
CA ARG A 103 -6.60 -11.80 13.59
C ARG A 103 -7.03 -12.79 14.66
N ASP A 104 -7.75 -12.32 15.67
CA ASP A 104 -8.39 -13.18 16.65
C ASP A 104 -9.82 -13.58 16.22
N ALA A 105 -10.44 -14.45 17.02
CA ALA A 105 -11.79 -14.96 16.75
C ALA A 105 -12.87 -13.87 16.80
N ASP A 106 -12.63 -12.79 17.53
CA ASP A 106 -13.54 -11.67 17.68
C ASP A 106 -13.34 -10.59 16.60
N GLY A 107 -12.41 -10.83 15.66
CA GLY A 107 -12.07 -9.90 14.59
C GLY A 107 -11.14 -8.76 15.04
N GLY A 108 -10.52 -8.86 16.21
CA GLY A 108 -9.50 -7.96 16.69
C GLY A 108 -8.17 -8.08 15.91
N TRP A 109 -7.24 -7.17 16.22
CA TRP A 109 -5.91 -7.09 15.63
C TRP A 109 -4.83 -7.10 16.72
N PRO A 110 -4.76 -8.15 17.58
CA PRO A 110 -3.74 -8.18 18.61
C PRO A 110 -2.33 -8.19 18.00
N PRO A 111 -1.35 -7.58 18.68
CA PRO A 111 0.03 -7.62 18.24
C PRO A 111 0.58 -9.06 18.27
N ALA A 112 1.41 -9.38 17.28
CA ALA A 112 2.13 -10.65 17.13
C ALA A 112 3.56 -10.34 16.69
N ARG A 113 4.38 -9.80 17.60
CA ARG A 113 5.69 -9.22 17.33
C ARG A 113 6.84 -9.96 18.04
N GLU A 114 6.52 -11.04 18.78
CA GLU A 114 7.55 -11.90 19.31
C GLU A 114 8.31 -12.61 18.16
N PRO A 115 9.60 -12.92 18.31
CA PRO A 115 10.41 -13.51 17.24
C PRO A 115 9.76 -14.71 16.57
N ASP A 116 9.16 -15.62 17.33
CA ASP A 116 8.50 -16.80 16.79
C ASP A 116 7.19 -16.47 16.05
N ASP A 117 6.47 -15.44 16.46
CA ASP A 117 5.28 -14.95 15.73
C ASP A 117 5.67 -14.41 14.37
N LEU A 118 6.74 -13.61 14.31
CA LEU A 118 7.22 -13.01 13.06
C LEU A 118 7.75 -14.06 12.10
N ARG A 119 8.50 -15.07 12.58
CA ARG A 119 8.96 -16.20 11.75
C ARG A 119 7.78 -16.94 11.15
N ARG A 120 6.78 -17.31 11.97
CA ARG A 120 5.55 -17.96 11.48
C ARG A 120 4.79 -17.11 10.48
N ALA A 121 4.69 -15.80 10.69
CA ALA A 121 4.00 -14.88 9.78
C ALA A 121 4.73 -14.76 8.43
N VAL A 122 6.07 -14.71 8.43
CA VAL A 122 6.87 -14.71 7.20
C VAL A 122 6.69 -16.02 6.44
N ASP A 123 6.79 -17.17 7.11
CA ASP A 123 6.58 -18.51 6.50
C ASP A 123 5.17 -18.61 5.90
N ALA A 124 4.14 -18.14 6.61
CA ALA A 124 2.77 -18.15 6.13
C ALA A 124 2.56 -17.24 4.90
N ASN A 125 3.25 -16.09 4.83
CA ASN A 125 3.23 -15.22 3.65
C ASN A 125 3.92 -15.89 2.45
N LEU A 126 5.10 -16.51 2.63
CA LEU A 126 5.80 -17.24 1.58
C LEU A 126 4.92 -18.37 1.01
N GLU A 127 4.33 -19.18 1.89
CA GLU A 127 3.44 -20.27 1.49
C GLU A 127 2.20 -19.76 0.74
N THR A 128 1.49 -18.79 1.31
CA THR A 128 0.19 -18.35 0.79
C THR A 128 0.31 -17.53 -0.49
N LEU A 129 1.40 -16.78 -0.66
CA LEU A 129 1.74 -16.10 -1.90
C LEU A 129 2.41 -17.03 -2.92
N GLY A 130 3.01 -18.15 -2.48
CA GLY A 130 3.68 -19.12 -3.34
C GLY A 130 5.01 -18.60 -3.90
N VAL A 131 5.81 -17.95 -3.07
CA VAL A 131 7.13 -17.40 -3.41
C VAL A 131 8.19 -17.87 -2.43
N ASP A 132 9.44 -17.89 -2.85
CA ASP A 132 10.58 -18.27 -2.02
C ASP A 132 11.18 -17.08 -1.27
N THR A 133 10.91 -15.85 -1.72
CA THR A 133 11.37 -14.59 -1.11
C THR A 133 10.26 -13.55 -1.22
N LEU A 134 9.98 -12.84 -0.11
CA LEU A 134 9.04 -11.70 -0.09
C LEU A 134 9.75 -10.43 -0.57
N ASP A 135 9.16 -9.71 -1.51
CA ASP A 135 9.73 -8.48 -2.07
C ASP A 135 9.94 -7.39 -1.00
N LEU A 136 8.92 -7.13 -0.19
CA LEU A 136 8.96 -6.17 0.91
C LEU A 136 8.01 -6.58 2.04
N VAL A 137 8.50 -6.54 3.27
CA VAL A 137 7.73 -6.81 4.48
C VAL A 137 7.72 -5.60 5.39
N ASN A 138 6.54 -5.08 5.68
CA ASN A 138 6.32 -4.01 6.65
C ASN A 138 6.11 -4.60 8.06
N LEU A 139 6.93 -4.20 9.03
CA LEU A 139 6.67 -4.47 10.45
C LEU A 139 5.55 -3.54 10.94
N ARG A 140 4.41 -4.11 11.31
CA ARG A 140 3.28 -3.37 11.86
C ARG A 140 3.43 -3.18 13.36
N LEU A 141 3.52 -1.91 13.80
CA LEU A 141 3.81 -1.51 15.18
C LEU A 141 2.59 -1.01 15.95
N GLY A 142 1.65 -0.39 15.25
CA GLY A 142 0.40 0.12 15.79
C GLY A 142 -0.82 -0.75 15.48
N ASP A 143 -1.98 -0.17 15.72
CA ASP A 143 -3.29 -0.77 15.42
C ASP A 143 -4.08 0.06 14.38
N ALA A 144 -5.39 -0.18 14.26
CA ALA A 144 -6.24 0.55 13.33
C ALA A 144 -6.43 2.04 13.69
N THR A 145 -6.09 2.44 14.91
CA THR A 145 -6.23 3.82 15.41
C THR A 145 -4.95 4.64 15.28
N GLY A 146 -3.82 4.01 14.97
CA GLY A 146 -2.53 4.67 14.75
C GLY A 146 -1.35 3.99 15.43
N PRO A 147 -0.19 4.67 15.46
CA PRO A 147 1.03 4.18 16.08
C PRO A 147 0.86 3.93 17.57
N ARG A 148 1.63 2.98 18.10
CA ARG A 148 1.72 2.69 19.54
C ARG A 148 3.17 2.81 19.99
N PRO A 149 3.46 3.54 21.10
CA PRO A 149 4.83 3.70 21.59
C PRO A 149 5.42 2.37 22.09
N GLY A 150 6.72 2.30 22.13
CA GLY A 150 7.50 1.14 22.57
C GLY A 150 8.65 0.86 21.63
N SER A 151 9.67 0.13 22.10
CA SER A 151 10.79 -0.29 21.27
C SER A 151 10.34 -1.30 20.22
N LEU A 152 10.92 -1.20 19.03
CA LEU A 152 10.75 -2.17 17.93
C LEU A 152 11.96 -3.10 17.80
N ALA A 153 13.05 -2.87 18.56
CA ALA A 153 14.35 -3.48 18.31
C ALA A 153 14.28 -4.99 18.10
N THR A 154 13.80 -5.77 19.09
CA THR A 154 13.73 -7.23 19.00
C THR A 154 12.94 -7.72 17.78
N ALA A 155 11.81 -7.07 17.51
CA ALA A 155 10.96 -7.45 16.37
C ALA A 155 11.65 -7.12 15.03
N TYR A 156 12.29 -5.95 14.94
CA TYR A 156 12.94 -5.51 13.73
C TYR A 156 14.24 -6.30 13.46
N GLU A 157 15.04 -6.58 14.49
CA GLU A 157 16.22 -7.44 14.40
C GLU A 157 15.85 -8.86 13.90
N THR A 158 14.71 -9.40 14.36
CA THR A 158 14.20 -10.69 13.85
C THR A 158 13.92 -10.63 12.35
N LEU A 159 13.35 -9.54 11.84
CA LEU A 159 13.12 -9.40 10.40
C LEU A 159 14.42 -9.19 9.62
N VAL A 160 15.41 -8.53 10.21
CA VAL A 160 16.78 -8.42 9.63
C VAL A 160 17.41 -9.79 9.50
N GLU A 161 17.33 -10.66 10.52
CA GLU A 161 17.80 -12.05 10.43
C GLU A 161 17.13 -12.81 9.28
N LEU A 162 15.82 -12.65 9.10
CA LEU A 162 15.08 -13.28 8.00
C LEU A 162 15.44 -12.70 6.62
N GLN A 163 15.80 -11.42 6.56
CA GLN A 163 16.34 -10.78 5.37
C GLN A 163 17.73 -11.36 5.02
N GLU A 164 18.61 -11.51 6.00
CA GLU A 164 19.94 -12.12 5.83
C GLU A 164 19.84 -13.58 5.35
N GLN A 165 18.79 -14.32 5.75
CA GLN A 165 18.47 -15.66 5.27
C GLN A 165 17.91 -15.68 3.84
N GLY A 166 17.62 -14.53 3.23
CA GLY A 166 17.07 -14.42 1.89
C GLY A 166 15.55 -14.64 1.79
N LEU A 167 14.85 -14.71 2.91
CA LEU A 167 13.39 -14.89 2.95
C LEU A 167 12.64 -13.56 2.70
N ILE A 168 13.30 -12.44 2.97
CA ILE A 168 12.80 -11.08 2.76
C ILE A 168 13.84 -10.29 1.96
N ARG A 169 13.42 -9.58 0.92
CA ARG A 169 14.32 -8.74 0.12
C ARG A 169 14.48 -7.35 0.73
N HIS A 170 13.38 -6.70 1.10
CA HIS A 170 13.39 -5.37 1.72
C HIS A 170 12.48 -5.30 2.94
N LEU A 171 12.86 -4.42 3.87
CA LEU A 171 12.12 -4.13 5.09
C LEU A 171 11.41 -2.78 4.98
N GLY A 172 10.28 -2.66 5.67
CA GLY A 172 9.54 -1.43 5.86
C GLY A 172 8.88 -1.38 7.23
N LEU A 173 8.28 -0.26 7.55
CA LEU A 173 7.59 -0.01 8.81
C LEU A 173 6.13 0.37 8.56
N SER A 174 5.22 -0.01 9.45
CA SER A 174 3.81 0.39 9.36
C SER A 174 3.27 0.76 10.73
N ASN A 175 2.53 1.86 10.82
CA ASN A 175 2.06 2.44 12.06
C ASN A 175 3.21 2.72 13.05
N ALA A 176 4.30 3.29 12.57
CA ALA A 176 5.47 3.61 13.35
C ALA A 176 5.43 5.05 13.89
N THR A 177 5.86 5.24 15.14
CA THR A 177 6.12 6.58 15.70
C THR A 177 7.44 7.14 15.15
N PRO A 178 7.67 8.47 15.24
CA PRO A 178 8.96 9.05 14.87
C PRO A 178 10.15 8.43 15.63
N GLU A 179 9.97 8.09 16.91
CA GLU A 179 10.99 7.46 17.76
C GLU A 179 11.32 6.03 17.27
N GLN A 180 10.29 5.27 16.89
CA GLN A 180 10.47 3.93 16.32
C GLN A 180 11.16 3.97 14.97
N ILE A 181 10.86 4.95 14.14
CA ILE A 181 11.55 5.14 12.85
C ILE A 181 13.02 5.45 13.10
N ALA A 182 13.32 6.35 14.04
CA ALA A 182 14.69 6.68 14.41
C ALA A 182 15.43 5.47 15.02
N GLU A 183 14.76 4.63 15.83
CA GLU A 183 15.33 3.40 16.35
C GLU A 183 15.65 2.41 15.22
N ALA A 184 14.74 2.19 14.26
CA ALA A 184 14.96 1.32 13.10
C ALA A 184 16.15 1.78 12.26
N GLU A 185 16.33 3.09 12.04
CA GLU A 185 17.47 3.68 11.31
C GLU A 185 18.84 3.29 11.93
N THR A 186 18.88 2.99 13.25
CA THR A 186 20.10 2.54 13.92
C THR A 186 20.38 1.05 13.79
N ILE A 187 19.37 0.25 13.41
CA ILE A 187 19.44 -1.22 13.32
C ILE A 187 19.73 -1.66 11.89
N ALA A 188 18.85 -1.30 10.95
CA ALA A 188 19.01 -1.66 9.54
C ALA A 188 18.23 -0.70 8.63
N PRO A 189 18.61 -0.57 7.34
CA PRO A 189 17.86 0.22 6.37
C PRO A 189 16.46 -0.33 6.13
N PHE A 190 15.49 0.58 5.94
CA PHE A 190 14.16 0.29 5.42
C PHE A 190 13.88 1.15 4.18
N VAL A 191 12.99 0.66 3.31
CA VAL A 191 12.69 1.32 2.03
C VAL A 191 11.28 1.94 1.98
N CYS A 192 10.47 1.72 3.01
CA CYS A 192 9.07 2.14 3.06
C CYS A 192 8.61 2.43 4.48
N VAL A 193 7.82 3.49 4.64
CA VAL A 193 7.00 3.76 5.84
C VAL A 193 5.54 3.85 5.42
N GLN A 194 4.66 3.10 6.10
CA GLN A 194 3.24 3.05 5.81
C GLN A 194 2.43 3.50 7.04
N ASN A 195 2.00 4.75 7.08
CA ASN A 195 1.25 5.35 8.17
C ASN A 195 -0.10 5.93 7.71
N LEU A 196 -0.98 6.26 8.66
CA LEU A 196 -2.21 6.99 8.40
C LEU A 196 -1.88 8.41 7.93
N TYR A 197 -2.25 8.73 6.69
CA TYR A 197 -2.05 10.08 6.17
C TYR A 197 -3.07 10.38 5.05
N ASN A 198 -3.71 11.53 5.15
CA ASN A 198 -4.64 12.05 4.16
C ASN A 198 -4.90 13.54 4.43
N LEU A 199 -5.80 14.16 3.68
CA LEU A 199 -6.15 15.58 3.82
C LEU A 199 -6.52 16.01 5.25
N ALA A 200 -7.12 15.11 6.07
CA ALA A 200 -7.53 15.41 7.44
C ALA A 200 -6.52 14.93 8.51
N HIS A 201 -5.58 14.08 8.13
CA HIS A 201 -4.57 13.51 9.03
C HIS A 201 -3.18 13.81 8.47
N ARG A 202 -2.61 14.94 8.90
CA ARG A 202 -1.37 15.52 8.36
C ARG A 202 -0.22 15.56 9.37
N GLN A 203 -0.30 14.76 10.43
CA GLN A 203 0.72 14.71 11.49
C GLN A 203 2.10 14.31 10.96
N ASP A 204 2.13 13.57 9.84
CA ASP A 204 3.37 13.09 9.22
C ASP A 204 3.90 14.01 8.09
N ASP A 205 3.43 15.28 7.98
CA ASP A 205 3.91 16.19 6.92
C ASP A 205 5.45 16.29 6.90
N ASP A 206 6.07 16.56 8.05
CA ASP A 206 7.53 16.66 8.17
C ASP A 206 8.23 15.30 7.91
N LEU A 207 7.60 14.20 8.33
CA LEU A 207 8.11 12.84 8.07
C LEU A 207 8.10 12.53 6.58
N VAL A 208 7.02 12.83 5.86
CA VAL A 208 6.92 12.65 4.40
C VAL A 208 8.06 13.37 3.68
N ASP A 209 8.32 14.64 4.05
CA ASP A 209 9.35 15.46 3.42
C ASP A 209 10.77 14.94 3.77
N ARG A 210 11.01 14.52 5.02
CA ARG A 210 12.27 13.91 5.44
C ARG A 210 12.55 12.61 4.67
N LEU A 211 11.58 11.71 4.60
CA LEU A 211 11.71 10.44 3.90
C LEU A 211 11.91 10.62 2.39
N ALA A 212 11.30 11.64 1.78
CA ALA A 212 11.54 11.98 0.38
C ALA A 212 13.01 12.34 0.14
N GLY A 213 13.60 13.14 1.04
CA GLY A 213 15.03 13.49 1.00
C GLY A 213 15.98 12.29 1.19
N GLN A 214 15.52 11.24 1.84
CA GLN A 214 16.26 9.99 2.07
C GLN A 214 16.04 8.93 0.97
N GLY A 215 15.14 9.18 0.00
CA GLY A 215 14.77 8.19 -1.02
C GLY A 215 13.88 7.06 -0.50
N VAL A 216 13.24 7.22 0.67
CA VAL A 216 12.35 6.24 1.28
C VAL A 216 10.90 6.51 0.87
N ALA A 217 10.18 5.47 0.46
CA ALA A 217 8.78 5.57 0.10
C ALA A 217 7.89 5.85 1.32
N TYR A 218 6.85 6.66 1.12
CA TYR A 218 5.77 6.85 2.08
C TYR A 218 4.46 6.32 1.50
N VAL A 219 3.83 5.36 2.18
CA VAL A 219 2.61 4.70 1.68
C VAL A 219 1.44 5.03 2.59
N PRO A 220 0.65 6.08 2.28
CA PRO A 220 -0.50 6.45 3.08
C PRO A 220 -1.59 5.38 3.01
N PHE A 221 -1.97 4.81 4.14
CA PHE A 221 -3.20 4.02 4.19
C PHE A 221 -4.39 4.92 4.56
N PHE A 222 -5.61 4.48 4.22
CA PHE A 222 -6.85 5.24 4.38
C PHE A 222 -6.81 6.62 3.73
N PRO A 223 -6.47 6.71 2.44
CA PRO A 223 -6.36 8.00 1.74
C PRO A 223 -7.64 8.82 1.77
N LEU A 224 -8.77 8.20 2.15
CA LEU A 224 -10.10 8.79 2.17
C LEU A 224 -10.79 8.62 3.53
N GLY A 225 -10.03 8.42 4.61
CA GLY A 225 -10.55 8.30 5.97
C GLY A 225 -10.85 6.87 6.42
N GLY A 226 -10.61 5.85 5.60
CA GLY A 226 -10.77 4.44 5.98
C GLY A 226 -12.20 4.04 6.30
N PHE A 227 -12.43 3.51 7.50
CA PHE A 227 -13.76 3.09 7.96
C PHE A 227 -14.73 4.26 8.20
N THR A 228 -14.20 5.47 8.41
CA THR A 228 -14.99 6.70 8.47
C THR A 228 -14.60 7.58 7.29
N PRO A 229 -15.45 7.70 6.26
CA PRO A 229 -15.13 8.51 5.09
C PRO A 229 -14.81 9.96 5.49
N LEU A 230 -13.79 10.53 4.85
CA LEU A 230 -13.40 11.92 5.03
C LEU A 230 -14.56 12.85 4.67
N GLN A 231 -15.10 13.55 5.65
CA GLN A 231 -16.14 14.56 5.49
C GLN A 231 -15.49 15.94 5.47
N SER A 232 -15.50 16.61 4.32
CA SER A 232 -14.96 17.96 4.18
C SER A 232 -15.76 18.74 3.14
N ALA A 233 -16.35 19.87 3.58
CA ALA A 233 -17.04 20.78 2.67
C ALA A 233 -16.09 21.34 1.60
N THR A 234 -14.84 21.63 1.98
CA THR A 234 -13.80 22.10 1.04
C THR A 234 -13.49 21.05 -0.02
N LEU A 235 -13.27 19.79 0.39
CA LEU A 235 -13.03 18.70 -0.56
C LEU A 235 -14.22 18.50 -1.51
N SER A 236 -15.44 18.58 -1.00
CA SER A 236 -16.66 18.46 -1.80
C SER A 236 -16.79 19.61 -2.79
N ALA A 237 -16.52 20.85 -2.36
CA ALA A 237 -16.57 22.03 -3.24
C ALA A 237 -15.54 21.96 -4.37
N VAL A 238 -14.31 21.51 -4.09
CA VAL A 238 -13.30 21.31 -5.13
C VAL A 238 -13.75 20.22 -6.11
N ALA A 239 -14.26 19.10 -5.60
CA ALA A 239 -14.75 18.00 -6.43
C ALA A 239 -15.91 18.43 -7.35
N GLU A 240 -16.88 19.20 -6.84
CA GLU A 240 -18.00 19.74 -7.61
C GLU A 240 -17.51 20.71 -8.71
N ARG A 241 -16.63 21.65 -8.36
CA ARG A 241 -16.04 22.60 -9.32
C ARG A 241 -15.29 21.89 -10.45
N ARG A 242 -14.63 20.77 -10.15
CA ARG A 242 -13.87 19.97 -11.11
C ARG A 242 -14.74 18.92 -11.84
N GLY A 243 -16.00 18.76 -11.46
CA GLY A 243 -16.91 17.76 -12.05
C GLY A 243 -16.49 16.30 -11.79
N VAL A 244 -15.83 16.03 -10.66
CA VAL A 244 -15.31 14.72 -10.30
C VAL A 244 -15.76 14.29 -8.90
N ARG A 245 -15.51 13.04 -8.55
CA ARG A 245 -15.78 12.53 -7.18
C ARG A 245 -14.73 13.02 -6.18
N PRO A 246 -15.07 13.25 -4.89
CA PRO A 246 -14.11 13.62 -3.85
C PRO A 246 -12.90 12.69 -3.74
N MET A 247 -13.09 11.39 -3.99
CA MET A 247 -12.04 10.37 -4.09
C MET A 247 -10.95 10.76 -5.08
N ALA A 248 -11.32 11.17 -6.30
CA ALA A 248 -10.39 11.56 -7.36
C ALA A 248 -9.50 12.73 -6.90
N VAL A 249 -10.12 13.75 -6.27
CA VAL A 249 -9.39 14.91 -5.73
C VAL A 249 -8.39 14.50 -4.65
N ALA A 250 -8.80 13.63 -3.70
CA ALA A 250 -7.94 13.20 -2.62
C ALA A 250 -6.74 12.37 -3.11
N LEU A 251 -6.95 11.47 -4.08
CA LEU A 251 -5.86 10.68 -4.68
C LEU A 251 -4.89 11.55 -5.47
N ALA A 252 -5.40 12.49 -6.28
CA ALA A 252 -4.58 13.43 -7.04
C ALA A 252 -3.77 14.34 -6.10
N TRP A 253 -4.38 14.84 -5.02
CA TRP A 253 -3.69 15.65 -4.02
C TRP A 253 -2.53 14.86 -3.36
N LEU A 254 -2.74 13.62 -2.97
CA LEU A 254 -1.69 12.78 -2.37
C LEU A 254 -0.51 12.60 -3.34
N LEU A 255 -0.75 12.32 -4.62
CA LEU A 255 0.33 12.20 -5.61
C LEU A 255 1.07 13.52 -5.84
N ARG A 256 0.39 14.65 -5.70
CA ARG A 256 0.97 15.98 -5.86
C ARG A 256 1.74 16.42 -4.61
N ARG A 257 1.36 15.94 -3.40
CA ARG A 257 1.96 16.30 -2.11
C ARG A 257 3.45 15.99 -2.03
N SER A 258 3.89 14.82 -2.50
CA SER A 258 5.31 14.46 -2.49
C SER A 258 5.63 13.37 -3.51
N PRO A 259 6.84 13.38 -4.12
CA PRO A 259 7.23 12.37 -5.11
C PRO A 259 7.38 10.96 -4.54
N ASN A 260 7.64 10.80 -3.24
CA ASN A 260 7.80 9.51 -2.58
C ASN A 260 6.49 8.89 -2.06
N ILE A 261 5.35 9.57 -2.24
CA ILE A 261 4.04 9.00 -1.87
C ILE A 261 3.63 7.95 -2.90
N LEU A 262 3.33 6.74 -2.41
CA LEU A 262 2.80 5.63 -3.19
C LEU A 262 1.38 5.32 -2.72
N LEU A 263 0.41 5.38 -3.63
CA LEU A 263 -1.00 5.12 -3.31
C LEU A 263 -1.32 3.64 -3.31
N ILE A 264 -2.18 3.22 -2.39
CA ILE A 264 -2.72 1.85 -2.33
C ILE A 264 -4.26 1.86 -2.14
N PRO A 265 -5.03 2.59 -2.97
CA PRO A 265 -6.48 2.57 -2.84
C PRO A 265 -7.01 1.16 -3.08
N GLY A 266 -7.79 0.66 -2.10
CA GLY A 266 -8.42 -0.66 -2.18
C GLY A 266 -9.85 -0.59 -2.71
N THR A 267 -10.23 -1.58 -3.52
CA THR A 267 -11.60 -1.80 -3.97
C THR A 267 -11.79 -3.26 -4.39
N SER A 268 -13.01 -3.79 -4.27
CA SER A 268 -13.42 -5.09 -4.83
C SER A 268 -14.11 -4.96 -6.20
N SER A 269 -14.17 -3.76 -6.79
CA SER A 269 -14.86 -3.47 -8.04
C SER A 269 -13.89 -3.02 -9.13
N VAL A 270 -13.93 -3.68 -10.29
CA VAL A 270 -13.18 -3.29 -11.49
C VAL A 270 -13.53 -1.87 -11.95
N ALA A 271 -14.81 -1.49 -11.89
CA ALA A 271 -15.25 -0.14 -12.25
C ALA A 271 -14.63 0.91 -11.33
N HIS A 272 -14.69 0.70 -10.01
CA HIS A 272 -14.08 1.63 -9.05
C HIS A 272 -12.55 1.68 -9.16
N LEU A 273 -11.89 0.57 -9.50
CA LEU A 273 -10.44 0.59 -9.76
C LEU A 273 -10.11 1.53 -10.93
N ARG A 274 -10.82 1.41 -12.05
CA ARG A 274 -10.64 2.27 -13.22
C ARG A 274 -10.93 3.74 -12.89
N GLU A 275 -11.99 4.01 -12.14
CA GLU A 275 -12.34 5.35 -11.66
C GLU A 275 -11.24 5.94 -10.78
N ASN A 276 -10.66 5.16 -9.85
CA ASN A 276 -9.58 5.59 -8.98
C ASN A 276 -8.31 5.94 -9.80
N VAL A 277 -7.94 5.11 -10.77
CA VAL A 277 -6.81 5.37 -11.67
C VAL A 277 -7.04 6.64 -12.48
N ALA A 278 -8.22 6.76 -13.10
CA ALA A 278 -8.56 7.96 -13.87
C ALA A 278 -8.59 9.21 -13.00
N GLY A 279 -9.18 9.11 -11.80
CA GLY A 279 -9.29 10.21 -10.84
C GLY A 279 -7.94 10.70 -10.32
N ALA A 280 -7.00 9.80 -10.09
CA ALA A 280 -5.65 10.17 -9.64
C ALA A 280 -4.83 10.93 -10.70
N SER A 281 -5.27 10.93 -11.97
CA SER A 281 -4.68 11.73 -13.05
C SER A 281 -5.21 13.16 -13.09
N LEU A 282 -6.09 13.57 -12.16
CA LEU A 282 -6.64 14.92 -12.13
C LEU A 282 -5.52 15.95 -11.91
N ASP A 283 -5.45 16.93 -12.81
CA ASP A 283 -4.54 18.07 -12.66
C ASP A 283 -5.20 19.12 -11.77
N LEU A 284 -4.75 19.21 -10.52
CA LEU A 284 -5.21 20.19 -9.54
C LEU A 284 -4.52 21.54 -9.76
N THR A 285 -5.30 22.61 -9.83
CA THR A 285 -4.76 23.97 -9.93
C THR A 285 -4.14 24.43 -8.60
N GLU A 286 -3.32 25.46 -8.61
CA GLU A 286 -2.77 26.08 -7.39
C GLU A 286 -3.89 26.56 -6.45
N GLU A 287 -5.03 27.03 -6.99
CA GLU A 287 -6.21 27.40 -6.20
C GLU A 287 -6.84 26.18 -5.52
N ASP A 288 -6.95 25.04 -6.22
CA ASP A 288 -7.44 23.79 -5.65
C ASP A 288 -6.53 23.30 -4.52
N LEU A 289 -5.20 23.32 -4.75
CA LEU A 289 -4.20 22.92 -3.77
C LEU A 289 -4.25 23.81 -2.53
N ALA A 290 -4.29 25.15 -2.71
CA ALA A 290 -4.38 26.10 -1.60
C ALA A 290 -5.66 25.89 -0.77
N ALA A 291 -6.79 25.60 -1.42
CA ALA A 291 -8.04 25.30 -0.72
C ALA A 291 -7.94 23.97 0.05
N LEU A 292 -7.43 22.90 -0.58
CA LEU A 292 -7.29 21.59 0.03
C LEU A 292 -6.32 21.60 1.20
N ASP A 293 -5.25 22.38 1.14
CA ASP A 293 -4.24 22.50 2.19
C ASP A 293 -4.76 23.19 3.47
N THR A 294 -5.97 23.72 3.46
CA THR A 294 -6.65 24.21 4.68
C THR A 294 -7.30 23.07 5.49
N ILE A 295 -7.45 21.88 4.90
CA ILE A 295 -8.06 20.73 5.57
C ILE A 295 -7.03 20.10 6.52
N GLY A 296 -7.43 19.81 7.78
CA GLY A 296 -6.57 19.11 8.75
C GLY A 296 -5.48 19.96 9.41
N ARG A 297 -5.56 21.29 9.23
CA ARG A 297 -4.72 22.28 9.93
C ARG A 297 -5.42 22.90 11.11
#